data_47cf1031b09e4f47f925c9b94cfa5944
#
_entry.id   47cf1031b09e4f47f925c9b94cfa5944
#
_cell.length_a   1.000
_cell.length_b   1.000
_cell.length_c   1.000
_cell.angle_alpha   90.00
_cell.angle_beta   90.00
_cell.angle_gamma   90.00
#
_symmetry.space_group_name_H-M   'P 1'
#
loop_
_entity.id
_entity.type
_entity.pdbx_description
1 polymer ?
#
loop_
_entity_poly.entity_id
_entity_poly.type
_entity_poly.pdbx_seq_one_letter_code
_entity_poly.pdbx_strand_id
1 'polypeptide(L)'
;MALPSFNLLAQSILSGIFIGSLYGLVGLGLGLTWGLLRQINLAHFGFVFLAAYLSYQMATAWALDPLLTLLILPPLFFVLGAGMQWLLARFEITPFNSLLVTFGVTVMVESLIQGIWTADFRRLESHYNDQKFVVAGLYFPVPELVTLALACSLCYAVWAAMRFTDLGKALRAMAEDGPIATAFGVNRQRLSLLLAGVCAALAAVAGICLALTFT
;
A
#
# COMPACT_ATOMS: atom_id res chain seq x y z
N MET A 1 -11.15 37.61 -14.11
CA MET A 1 -10.33 36.41 -14.05
C MET A 1 -10.46 35.71 -15.39
N ALA A 2 -9.35 35.50 -16.12
CA ALA A 2 -9.39 34.74 -17.36
C ALA A 2 -9.60 33.26 -17.03
N LEU A 3 -10.48 32.58 -17.75
CA LEU A 3 -10.69 31.14 -17.62
C LEU A 3 -9.38 30.43 -18.02
N PRO A 4 -8.98 29.36 -17.29
CA PRO A 4 -7.80 28.58 -17.65
C PRO A 4 -7.96 27.99 -19.05
N SER A 5 -6.87 27.86 -19.80
CA SER A 5 -6.90 27.23 -21.11
C SER A 5 -7.38 25.77 -20.97
N PHE A 6 -8.05 25.24 -21.99
CA PHE A 6 -8.54 23.85 -22.00
C PHE A 6 -7.43 22.84 -21.66
N ASN A 7 -6.24 23.04 -22.21
CA ASN A 7 -5.09 22.17 -21.92
C ASN A 7 -4.67 22.21 -20.44
N LEU A 8 -4.74 23.38 -19.79
CA LEU A 8 -4.42 23.48 -18.37
C LEU A 8 -5.43 22.73 -17.50
N LEU A 9 -6.72 22.86 -17.82
CA LEU A 9 -7.80 22.11 -17.12
C LEU A 9 -7.63 20.60 -17.31
N ALA A 10 -7.42 20.16 -18.55
CA ALA A 10 -7.22 18.75 -18.86
C ALA A 10 -5.98 18.18 -18.14
N GLN A 11 -4.87 18.92 -18.11
CA GLN A 11 -3.65 18.51 -17.40
C GLN A 11 -3.89 18.43 -15.88
N SER A 12 -4.64 19.37 -15.30
CA SER A 12 -4.96 19.35 -13.87
C SER A 12 -5.82 18.14 -13.49
N ILE A 13 -6.81 17.79 -14.31
CA ILE A 13 -7.64 16.59 -14.11
C ILE A 13 -6.78 15.32 -14.20
N LEU A 14 -5.92 15.23 -15.22
CA LEU A 14 -5.01 14.11 -15.41
C LEU A 14 -4.08 13.92 -14.21
N SER A 15 -3.44 15.01 -13.75
CA SER A 15 -2.59 14.97 -12.55
C SER A 15 -3.37 14.57 -11.31
N GLY A 16 -4.63 15.02 -11.17
CA GLY A 16 -5.53 14.59 -10.11
C GLY A 16 -5.82 13.08 -10.13
N ILE A 17 -5.99 12.50 -11.33
CA ILE A 17 -6.17 11.04 -11.49
C ILE A 17 -4.90 10.29 -11.07
N PHE A 18 -3.73 10.74 -11.46
CA PHE A 18 -2.47 10.11 -11.09
C PHE A 18 -2.24 10.14 -9.57
N ILE A 19 -2.36 11.31 -8.95
CA ILE A 19 -2.24 11.43 -7.49
C ILE A 19 -3.32 10.62 -6.78
N GLY A 20 -4.56 10.66 -7.28
CA GLY A 20 -5.68 9.88 -6.76
C GLY A 20 -5.45 8.37 -6.84
N SER A 21 -4.78 7.87 -7.87
CA SER A 21 -4.42 6.46 -8.00
C SER A 21 -3.45 5.99 -6.93
N LEU A 22 -2.45 6.82 -6.59
CA LEU A 22 -1.51 6.53 -5.50
C LEU A 22 -2.22 6.49 -4.14
N TYR A 23 -3.05 7.52 -3.84
CA TYR A 23 -3.84 7.52 -2.61
C TYR A 23 -4.85 6.37 -2.56
N GLY A 24 -5.45 6.01 -3.69
CA GLY A 24 -6.32 4.85 -3.81
C GLY A 24 -5.60 3.55 -3.48
N LEU A 25 -4.34 3.41 -3.93
CA LEU A 25 -3.52 2.23 -3.64
C LEU A 25 -3.16 2.14 -2.14
N VAL A 26 -2.77 3.25 -1.52
CA VAL A 26 -2.54 3.33 -0.06
C VAL A 26 -3.83 3.00 0.69
N GLY A 27 -4.97 3.58 0.28
CA GLY A 27 -6.27 3.38 0.91
C GLY A 27 -6.82 1.97 0.74
N LEU A 28 -6.44 1.25 -0.32
CA LEU A 28 -6.93 -0.11 -0.59
C LEU A 28 -6.58 -1.07 0.55
N GLY A 29 -5.31 -1.11 0.97
CA GLY A 29 -4.86 -1.98 2.06
C GLY A 29 -5.48 -1.60 3.40
N LEU A 30 -5.55 -0.30 3.70
CA LEU A 30 -6.17 0.20 4.92
C LEU A 30 -7.68 -0.12 4.95
N GLY A 31 -8.37 0.08 3.82
CA GLY A 31 -9.79 -0.20 3.68
C GLY A 31 -10.13 -1.68 3.86
N LEU A 32 -9.29 -2.58 3.37
CA LEU A 32 -9.44 -4.03 3.58
C LEU A 32 -9.29 -4.40 5.08
N THR A 33 -8.29 -3.85 5.75
CA THR A 33 -8.07 -4.11 7.18
C THR A 33 -9.25 -3.62 8.02
N TRP A 34 -9.70 -2.39 7.78
CA TRP A 34 -10.86 -1.84 8.49
C TRP A 34 -12.15 -2.58 8.14
N GLY A 35 -12.44 -2.77 6.87
CA GLY A 35 -13.71 -3.34 6.41
C GLY A 35 -13.91 -4.81 6.81
N LEU A 36 -12.83 -5.60 6.85
CA LEU A 36 -12.91 -7.05 7.05
C LEU A 36 -12.47 -7.50 8.45
N LEU A 37 -11.41 -6.91 9.00
CA LEU A 37 -10.93 -7.24 10.35
C LEU A 37 -11.55 -6.36 11.44
N ARG A 38 -12.18 -5.24 11.05
CA ARG A 38 -12.68 -4.21 11.97
C ARG A 38 -11.58 -3.70 12.93
N GLN A 39 -10.34 -3.70 12.45
CA GLN A 39 -9.17 -3.21 13.17
C GLN A 39 -8.57 -2.01 12.44
N ILE A 40 -8.23 -0.97 13.17
CA ILE A 40 -7.49 0.17 12.63
C ILE A 40 -6.01 -0.15 12.75
N ASN A 41 -5.33 -0.22 11.61
CA ASN A 41 -3.90 -0.51 11.54
C ASN A 41 -3.14 0.73 11.04
N LEU A 42 -2.66 1.56 11.98
CA LEU A 42 -1.87 2.74 11.63
C LEU A 42 -0.45 2.39 11.15
N ALA A 43 0.09 1.21 11.51
CA ALA A 43 1.39 0.76 11.01
C ALA A 43 1.41 0.60 9.48
N HIS A 44 0.25 0.58 8.83
CA HIS A 44 0.13 0.58 7.38
C HIS A 44 0.87 1.76 6.74
N PHE A 45 0.74 2.96 7.29
CA PHE A 45 1.46 4.15 6.81
C PHE A 45 2.97 4.04 7.04
N GLY A 46 3.38 3.55 8.22
CA GLY A 46 4.79 3.26 8.49
C GLY A 46 5.37 2.27 7.49
N PHE A 47 4.61 1.24 7.11
CA PHE A 47 5.04 0.27 6.10
C PHE A 47 5.15 0.89 4.70
N VAL A 48 4.24 1.80 4.31
CA VAL A 48 4.36 2.53 3.04
C VAL A 48 5.67 3.30 2.99
N PHE A 49 5.99 4.08 4.02
CA PHE A 49 7.24 4.85 4.08
C PHE A 49 8.47 3.93 4.14
N LEU A 50 8.45 2.89 4.96
CA LEU A 50 9.55 1.93 5.04
C LEU A 50 9.83 1.28 3.68
N ALA A 51 8.80 0.89 2.95
CA ALA A 51 8.94 0.30 1.62
C ALA A 51 9.51 1.32 0.62
N ALA A 52 9.12 2.59 0.69
CA ALA A 52 9.68 3.66 -0.15
C ALA A 52 11.19 3.82 0.10
N TYR A 53 11.61 3.91 1.37
CA TYR A 53 13.02 4.04 1.72
C TYR A 53 13.84 2.77 1.40
N LEU A 54 13.28 1.59 1.59
CA LEU A 54 13.95 0.34 1.19
C LEU A 54 14.10 0.24 -0.33
N SER A 55 13.08 0.63 -1.11
CA SER A 55 13.18 0.69 -2.56
C SER A 55 14.28 1.67 -3.01
N TYR A 56 14.31 2.86 -2.41
CA TYR A 56 15.39 3.82 -2.61
C TYR A 56 16.76 3.21 -2.31
N GLN A 57 16.92 2.57 -1.15
CA GLN A 57 18.18 1.95 -0.73
C GLN A 57 18.63 0.85 -1.70
N MET A 58 17.71 0.01 -2.14
CA MET A 58 18.02 -1.07 -3.09
C MET A 58 18.43 -0.51 -4.45
N ALA A 59 17.77 0.54 -4.92
CA ALA A 59 18.11 1.19 -6.17
C ALA A 59 19.47 1.92 -6.11
N THR A 60 19.78 2.61 -5.01
CA THR A 60 21.02 3.40 -4.89
C THR A 60 22.23 2.55 -4.50
N ALA A 61 22.09 1.60 -3.56
CA ALA A 61 23.22 0.81 -3.07
C ALA A 61 23.54 -0.40 -3.95
N TRP A 62 22.51 -1.02 -4.57
CA TRP A 62 22.67 -2.24 -5.37
C TRP A 62 22.43 -2.01 -6.88
N ALA A 63 22.21 -0.77 -7.28
CA ALA A 63 21.86 -0.40 -8.66
C ALA A 63 20.68 -1.25 -9.23
N LEU A 64 19.75 -1.67 -8.36
CA LEU A 64 18.60 -2.45 -8.74
C LEU A 64 17.57 -1.54 -9.38
N ASP A 65 16.96 -1.99 -10.48
CA ASP A 65 15.82 -1.28 -11.06
C ASP A 65 14.68 -1.16 -10.01
N PRO A 66 14.16 0.05 -9.75
CA PRO A 66 13.08 0.24 -8.78
C PRO A 66 11.85 -0.66 -9.04
N LEU A 67 11.53 -0.99 -10.28
CA LEU A 67 10.43 -1.90 -10.61
C LEU A 67 10.73 -3.35 -10.19
N LEU A 68 12.00 -3.78 -10.13
CA LEU A 68 12.36 -5.10 -9.61
C LEU A 68 12.12 -5.22 -8.10
N THR A 69 12.11 -4.10 -7.37
CA THR A 69 11.77 -4.12 -5.94
C THR A 69 10.33 -4.56 -5.67
N LEU A 70 9.44 -4.46 -6.69
CA LEU A 70 8.07 -5.01 -6.65
C LEU A 70 8.02 -6.55 -6.51
N LEU A 71 9.10 -7.25 -6.84
CA LEU A 71 9.18 -8.70 -6.65
C LEU A 71 9.70 -9.08 -5.25
N ILE A 72 10.46 -8.20 -4.63
CA ILE A 72 11.18 -8.48 -3.37
C ILE A 72 10.41 -7.92 -2.15
N LEU A 73 10.01 -6.66 -2.21
CA LEU A 73 9.41 -5.98 -1.07
C LEU A 73 8.01 -6.49 -0.71
N PRO A 74 7.06 -6.70 -1.64
CA PRO A 74 5.73 -7.16 -1.27
C PRO A 74 5.71 -8.51 -0.54
N PRO A 75 6.47 -9.56 -0.94
CA PRO A 75 6.58 -10.80 -0.16
C PRO A 75 7.19 -10.58 1.24
N LEU A 76 8.21 -9.73 1.35
CA LEU A 76 8.82 -9.39 2.63
C LEU A 76 7.80 -8.72 3.56
N PHE A 77 7.07 -7.73 3.05
CA PHE A 77 6.05 -7.02 3.82
C PHE A 77 4.83 -7.88 4.13
N PHE A 78 4.50 -8.85 3.27
CA PHE A 78 3.50 -9.86 3.59
C PHE A 78 3.86 -10.60 4.88
N VAL A 79 5.11 -11.05 5.02
CA VAL A 79 5.59 -11.73 6.24
C VAL A 79 5.57 -10.79 7.44
N LEU A 80 6.00 -9.53 7.27
CA LEU A 80 5.97 -8.53 8.34
C LEU A 80 4.54 -8.23 8.81
N GLY A 81 3.60 -8.04 7.89
CA GLY A 81 2.20 -7.79 8.22
C GLY A 81 1.52 -8.98 8.87
N ALA A 82 1.76 -10.19 8.38
CA ALA A 82 1.27 -11.43 8.99
C ALA A 82 1.89 -11.63 10.39
N GLY A 83 3.18 -11.36 10.54
CA GLY A 83 3.89 -11.44 11.83
C GLY A 83 3.33 -10.45 12.84
N MET A 84 3.08 -9.21 12.44
CA MET A 84 2.45 -8.19 13.29
C MET A 84 1.05 -8.64 13.72
N GLN A 85 0.23 -9.13 12.80
CA GLN A 85 -1.11 -9.62 13.12
C GLN A 85 -1.06 -10.85 14.03
N TRP A 86 -0.07 -11.72 13.88
CA TRP A 86 0.16 -12.84 14.79
C TRP A 86 0.47 -12.37 16.21
N LEU A 87 1.31 -11.33 16.37
CA LEU A 87 1.60 -10.73 17.68
C LEU A 87 0.33 -10.14 18.31
N LEU A 88 -0.45 -9.37 17.54
CA LEU A 88 -1.71 -8.78 18.02
C LEU A 88 -2.69 -9.88 18.49
N ALA A 89 -2.80 -10.97 17.73
CA ALA A 89 -3.64 -12.11 18.08
C ALA A 89 -3.10 -12.89 19.28
N ARG A 90 -1.79 -13.06 19.40
CA ARG A 90 -1.12 -13.79 20.49
C ARG A 90 -1.31 -13.12 21.85
N PHE A 91 -1.33 -11.79 21.86
CA PHE A 91 -1.54 -10.99 23.07
C PHE A 91 -3.00 -10.58 23.28
N GLU A 92 -3.94 -11.16 22.50
CA GLU A 92 -5.39 -10.90 22.60
C GLU A 92 -5.72 -9.40 22.58
N ILE A 93 -4.99 -8.63 21.77
CA ILE A 93 -5.15 -7.18 21.66
C ILE A 93 -6.54 -6.86 21.10
N THR A 94 -7.33 -6.08 21.85
CA THR A 94 -8.65 -5.65 21.40
C THR A 94 -8.56 -4.73 20.16
N PRO A 95 -9.62 -4.62 19.35
CA PRO A 95 -9.62 -3.73 18.18
C PRO A 95 -9.26 -2.28 18.50
N PHE A 96 -9.66 -1.77 19.66
CA PHE A 96 -9.32 -0.41 20.10
C PHE A 96 -7.83 -0.31 20.50
N ASN A 97 -7.32 -1.26 21.27
CA ASN A 97 -5.92 -1.27 21.67
C ASN A 97 -4.98 -1.53 20.49
N SER A 98 -5.45 -2.20 19.42
CA SER A 98 -4.68 -2.38 18.19
C SER A 98 -4.27 -1.05 17.55
N LEU A 99 -5.12 -0.02 17.66
CA LEU A 99 -4.81 1.33 17.19
C LEU A 99 -3.59 1.91 17.93
N LEU A 100 -3.54 1.78 19.27
CA LEU A 100 -2.41 2.28 20.05
C LEU A 100 -1.12 1.51 19.75
N VAL A 101 -1.20 0.18 19.67
CA VAL A 101 -0.03 -0.66 19.35
C VAL A 101 0.49 -0.36 17.95
N THR A 102 -0.38 -0.28 16.95
CA THR A 102 0.03 -0.01 15.57
C THR A 102 0.51 1.43 15.37
N PHE A 103 -0.01 2.39 16.12
CA PHE A 103 0.55 3.74 16.20
C PHE A 103 1.98 3.72 16.77
N GLY A 104 2.21 3.00 17.87
CA GLY A 104 3.56 2.82 18.42
C GLY A 104 4.52 2.18 17.42
N VAL A 105 4.06 1.19 16.64
CA VAL A 105 4.86 0.58 15.55
C VAL A 105 5.16 1.62 14.47
N THR A 106 4.22 2.48 14.09
CA THR A 106 4.47 3.58 13.13
C THR A 106 5.59 4.48 13.61
N VAL A 107 5.51 4.96 14.86
CA VAL A 107 6.53 5.83 15.46
C VAL A 107 7.90 5.15 15.51
N MET A 108 7.94 3.85 15.85
CA MET A 108 9.18 3.08 15.83
C MET A 108 9.77 2.99 14.41
N VAL A 109 8.94 2.72 13.41
CA VAL A 109 9.37 2.65 12.00
C VAL A 109 9.87 4.01 11.51
N GLU A 110 9.16 5.10 11.82
CA GLU A 110 9.58 6.46 11.46
C GLU A 110 10.92 6.83 12.13
N SER A 111 11.08 6.50 13.42
CA SER A 111 12.35 6.73 14.15
C SER A 111 13.49 5.91 13.54
N LEU A 112 13.22 4.69 13.13
CA LEU A 112 14.20 3.82 12.47
C LEU A 112 14.59 4.37 11.10
N ILE A 113 13.64 4.85 10.32
CA ILE A 113 13.90 5.52 9.03
C ILE A 113 14.78 6.74 9.23
N GLN A 114 14.45 7.62 10.20
CA GLN A 114 15.24 8.81 10.50
C GLN A 114 16.64 8.47 11.02
N GLY A 115 16.79 7.39 11.79
CA GLY A 115 18.08 6.92 12.30
C GLY A 115 19.02 6.38 11.21
N ILE A 116 18.45 5.76 10.16
CA ILE A 116 19.25 5.14 9.08
C ILE A 116 19.49 6.14 7.94
N TRP A 117 18.44 6.85 7.49
CA TRP A 117 18.51 7.70 6.29
C TRP A 117 18.52 9.20 6.59
N THR A 118 18.53 9.59 7.87
CA THR A 118 18.38 10.97 8.34
C THR A 118 16.98 11.56 8.05
N ALA A 119 16.75 12.80 8.48
CA ALA A 119 15.48 13.49 8.20
C ALA A 119 15.46 14.19 6.83
N ASP A 120 16.49 13.97 6.01
CA ASP A 120 16.61 14.61 4.71
C ASP A 120 15.70 13.94 3.67
N PHE A 121 15.15 14.77 2.81
CA PHE A 121 14.40 14.29 1.66
C PHE A 121 15.34 13.57 0.69
N ARG A 122 15.06 12.28 0.42
CA ARG A 122 15.87 11.45 -0.47
C ARG A 122 15.17 11.33 -1.81
N ARG A 123 15.87 11.70 -2.85
CA ARG A 123 15.38 11.62 -4.23
C ARG A 123 15.87 10.34 -4.89
N LEU A 124 14.95 9.56 -5.48
CA LEU A 124 15.28 8.40 -6.28
C LEU A 124 15.56 8.84 -7.72
N GLU A 125 16.81 8.96 -8.11
CA GLU A 125 17.16 9.17 -9.52
C GLU A 125 16.99 7.85 -10.26
N SER A 126 15.92 7.72 -11.01
CA SER A 126 15.66 6.58 -11.86
C SER A 126 15.58 6.99 -13.33
N HIS A 127 15.92 6.08 -14.22
CA HIS A 127 15.81 6.29 -15.67
C HIS A 127 14.36 6.64 -16.10
N TYR A 128 13.37 6.34 -15.27
CA TYR A 128 11.96 6.60 -15.56
C TYR A 128 11.54 8.04 -15.30
N ASN A 129 12.27 8.81 -14.47
CA ASN A 129 11.86 10.14 -14.03
C ASN A 129 11.86 11.15 -15.17
N ASP A 130 12.76 11.00 -16.15
CA ASP A 130 12.86 11.89 -17.30
C ASP A 130 11.96 11.47 -18.47
N GLN A 131 11.37 10.26 -18.39
CA GLN A 131 10.53 9.74 -19.45
C GLN A 131 9.09 10.24 -19.30
N LYS A 132 8.62 10.92 -20.35
CA LYS A 132 7.24 11.40 -20.45
C LYS A 132 6.73 11.25 -21.87
N PHE A 133 5.52 10.84 -22.01
CA PHE A 133 4.80 10.88 -23.29
C PHE A 133 4.06 12.20 -23.40
N VAL A 134 4.07 12.79 -24.58
CA VAL A 134 3.29 14.01 -24.85
C VAL A 134 2.26 13.68 -25.93
N VAL A 135 0.99 13.74 -25.57
CA VAL A 135 -0.13 13.45 -26.47
C VAL A 135 -1.10 14.63 -26.45
N ALA A 136 -1.34 15.24 -27.59
CA ALA A 136 -2.25 16.41 -27.73
C ALA A 136 -1.90 17.58 -26.79
N GLY A 137 -0.61 17.78 -26.48
CA GLY A 137 -0.17 18.84 -25.56
C GLY A 137 -0.34 18.52 -24.06
N LEU A 138 -0.73 17.27 -23.73
CA LEU A 138 -0.79 16.77 -22.36
C LEU A 138 0.45 15.91 -22.05
N TYR A 139 0.92 16.02 -20.82
CA TYR A 139 2.10 15.29 -20.32
C TYR A 139 1.66 14.05 -19.52
N PHE A 140 2.24 12.90 -19.86
CA PHE A 140 2.05 11.60 -19.22
C PHE A 140 3.38 11.08 -18.70
N PRO A 141 3.79 11.41 -17.47
CA PRO A 141 5.03 10.88 -16.92
C PRO A 141 4.92 9.35 -16.71
N VAL A 142 6.02 8.65 -16.98
CA VAL A 142 6.03 7.18 -16.90
C VAL A 142 5.79 6.66 -15.47
N PRO A 143 6.38 7.24 -14.40
CA PRO A 143 6.12 6.79 -13.04
C PRO A 143 4.65 6.83 -12.64
N GLU A 144 3.93 7.89 -13.00
CA GLU A 144 2.51 8.03 -12.70
C GLU A 144 1.64 7.06 -13.50
N LEU A 145 2.01 6.79 -14.77
CA LEU A 145 1.32 5.78 -15.59
C LEU A 145 1.49 4.37 -15.00
N VAL A 146 2.70 4.03 -14.55
CA VAL A 146 2.98 2.74 -13.88
C VAL A 146 2.17 2.65 -12.59
N THR A 147 2.15 3.70 -11.78
CA THR A 147 1.36 3.77 -10.54
C THR A 147 -0.13 3.57 -10.81
N LEU A 148 -0.69 4.27 -11.81
CA LEU A 148 -2.09 4.12 -12.21
C LEU A 148 -2.40 2.69 -12.67
N ALA A 149 -1.54 2.10 -13.51
CA ALA A 149 -1.71 0.73 -14.00
C ALA A 149 -1.67 -0.30 -12.85
N LEU A 150 -0.72 -0.14 -11.91
CA LEU A 150 -0.64 -0.99 -10.71
C LEU A 150 -1.86 -0.80 -9.80
N ALA A 151 -2.30 0.44 -9.56
CA ALA A 151 -3.47 0.71 -8.75
C ALA A 151 -4.72 0.05 -9.33
N CYS A 152 -4.99 0.24 -10.63
CA CYS A 152 -6.14 -0.36 -11.30
C CYS A 152 -6.07 -1.90 -11.31
N SER A 153 -4.91 -2.48 -11.60
CA SER A 153 -4.73 -3.93 -11.64
C SER A 153 -4.90 -4.57 -10.27
N LEU A 154 -4.33 -3.97 -9.21
CA LEU A 154 -4.46 -4.47 -7.85
C LEU A 154 -5.86 -4.27 -7.27
N CYS A 155 -6.52 -3.14 -7.54
CA CYS A 155 -7.93 -2.95 -7.19
C CYS A 155 -8.81 -4.02 -7.85
N TYR A 156 -8.60 -4.28 -9.14
CA TYR A 156 -9.31 -5.33 -9.85
C TYR A 156 -9.02 -6.72 -9.29
N ALA A 157 -7.74 -7.03 -9.02
CA ALA A 157 -7.34 -8.32 -8.44
C ALA A 157 -7.96 -8.56 -7.07
N VAL A 158 -7.96 -7.54 -6.19
CA VAL A 158 -8.61 -7.61 -4.88
C VAL A 158 -10.12 -7.78 -5.02
N TRP A 159 -10.76 -6.99 -5.89
CA TRP A 159 -12.19 -7.13 -6.16
C TRP A 159 -12.54 -8.54 -6.68
N ALA A 160 -11.76 -9.06 -7.64
CA ALA A 160 -11.97 -10.40 -8.19
C ALA A 160 -11.74 -11.49 -7.13
N ALA A 161 -10.68 -11.36 -6.33
CA ALA A 161 -10.41 -12.28 -5.22
C ALA A 161 -11.57 -12.28 -4.20
N MET A 162 -12.05 -11.10 -3.81
CA MET A 162 -13.19 -10.98 -2.89
C MET A 162 -14.48 -11.54 -3.46
N ARG A 163 -14.72 -11.40 -4.77
CA ARG A 163 -15.98 -11.79 -5.40
C ARG A 163 -16.02 -13.27 -5.77
N PHE A 164 -14.95 -13.82 -6.32
CA PHE A 164 -14.95 -15.11 -6.99
C PHE A 164 -14.26 -16.22 -6.21
N THR A 165 -13.48 -15.91 -5.15
CA THR A 165 -12.76 -16.94 -4.39
C THR A 165 -13.49 -17.33 -3.10
N ASP A 166 -13.22 -18.55 -2.62
CA ASP A 166 -13.76 -19.01 -1.34
C ASP A 166 -13.13 -18.27 -0.15
N LEU A 167 -11.87 -17.79 -0.30
CA LEU A 167 -11.26 -16.88 0.67
C LEU A 167 -12.05 -15.59 0.80
N GLY A 168 -12.45 -14.97 -0.31
CA GLY A 168 -13.27 -13.76 -0.29
C GLY A 168 -14.65 -13.99 0.33
N LYS A 169 -15.29 -15.14 0.08
CA LYS A 169 -16.55 -15.51 0.72
C LYS A 169 -16.38 -15.69 2.24
N ALA A 170 -15.32 -16.39 2.66
CA ALA A 170 -15.02 -16.63 4.07
C ALA A 170 -14.69 -15.31 4.81
N LEU A 171 -13.95 -14.39 4.18
CA LEU A 171 -13.64 -13.07 4.74
C LEU A 171 -14.90 -12.22 4.92
N ARG A 172 -15.82 -12.20 3.96
CA ARG A 172 -17.09 -11.49 4.08
C ARG A 172 -17.98 -12.10 5.17
N ALA A 173 -18.12 -13.43 5.21
CA ALA A 173 -18.87 -14.11 6.26
C ALA A 173 -18.31 -13.79 7.66
N MET A 174 -16.97 -13.76 7.78
CA MET A 174 -16.30 -13.39 9.03
C MET A 174 -16.52 -11.91 9.41
N ALA A 175 -16.64 -11.01 8.44
CA ALA A 175 -16.91 -9.60 8.69
C ALA A 175 -18.38 -9.35 9.08
N GLU A 176 -19.33 -10.17 8.58
CA GLU A 176 -20.75 -10.10 8.93
C GLU A 176 -20.99 -10.66 10.34
N ASP A 177 -20.66 -11.93 10.56
CA ASP A 177 -20.81 -12.62 11.85
C ASP A 177 -19.66 -13.62 12.07
N GLY A 178 -18.62 -13.17 12.80
CA GLY A 178 -17.44 -13.99 13.09
C GLY A 178 -17.75 -15.25 13.89
N PRO A 179 -18.55 -15.23 14.97
CA PRO A 179 -18.99 -16.41 15.69
C PRO A 179 -19.69 -17.47 14.82
N ILE A 180 -20.64 -17.05 14.00
CA ILE A 180 -21.35 -17.96 13.08
C ILE A 180 -20.39 -18.53 12.03
N ALA A 181 -19.57 -17.68 11.39
CA ALA A 181 -18.58 -18.13 10.41
C ALA A 181 -17.62 -19.17 10.99
N THR A 182 -17.20 -18.99 12.25
CA THR A 182 -16.32 -19.94 12.95
C THR A 182 -17.04 -21.27 13.22
N ALA A 183 -18.33 -21.25 13.58
CA ALA A 183 -19.14 -22.47 13.75
C ALA A 183 -19.25 -23.31 12.47
N PHE A 184 -19.21 -22.64 11.30
CA PHE A 184 -19.14 -23.28 9.98
C PHE A 184 -17.71 -23.68 9.55
N GLY A 185 -16.74 -23.63 10.45
CA GLY A 185 -15.36 -24.10 10.21
C GLY A 185 -14.40 -23.06 9.63
N VAL A 186 -14.79 -21.78 9.56
CA VAL A 186 -13.89 -20.72 9.12
C VAL A 186 -12.84 -20.44 10.19
N ASN A 187 -11.56 -20.60 9.84
CA ASN A 187 -10.46 -20.32 10.76
C ASN A 187 -10.15 -18.81 10.76
N ARG A 188 -10.70 -18.09 11.74
CA ARG A 188 -10.53 -16.65 11.92
C ARG A 188 -9.05 -16.22 11.96
N GLN A 189 -8.22 -16.97 12.69
CA GLN A 189 -6.81 -16.60 12.85
C GLN A 189 -6.04 -16.69 11.54
N ARG A 190 -6.21 -17.76 10.77
CA ARG A 190 -5.55 -17.92 9.47
C ARG A 190 -5.97 -16.84 8.49
N LEU A 191 -7.26 -16.52 8.42
CA LEU A 191 -7.78 -15.50 7.54
C LEU A 191 -7.29 -14.10 7.91
N SER A 192 -7.23 -13.76 9.21
CA SER A 192 -6.71 -12.47 9.65
C SER A 192 -5.22 -12.30 9.35
N LEU A 193 -4.41 -13.37 9.51
CA LEU A 193 -2.99 -13.37 9.15
C LEU A 193 -2.78 -13.16 7.65
N LEU A 194 -3.51 -13.90 6.81
CA LEU A 194 -3.43 -13.76 5.35
C LEU A 194 -3.84 -12.35 4.91
N LEU A 195 -4.94 -11.84 5.45
CA LEU A 195 -5.43 -10.52 5.07
C LEU A 195 -4.45 -9.42 5.49
N ALA A 196 -3.92 -9.47 6.72
CA ALA A 196 -2.93 -8.51 7.19
C ALA A 196 -1.64 -8.56 6.37
N GLY A 197 -1.20 -9.77 5.98
CA GLY A 197 -0.07 -9.95 5.07
C GLY A 197 -0.32 -9.31 3.70
N VAL A 198 -1.49 -9.56 3.10
CA VAL A 198 -1.88 -8.93 1.82
C VAL A 198 -1.93 -7.41 1.95
N CYS A 199 -2.53 -6.87 3.02
CA CYS A 199 -2.59 -5.43 3.25
C CYS A 199 -1.19 -4.80 3.37
N ALA A 200 -0.27 -5.44 4.07
CA ALA A 200 1.11 -4.97 4.18
C ALA A 200 1.87 -5.08 2.85
N ALA A 201 1.62 -6.11 2.05
CA ALA A 201 2.16 -6.22 0.69
C ALA A 201 1.64 -5.09 -0.22
N LEU A 202 0.35 -4.72 -0.12
CA LEU A 202 -0.21 -3.57 -0.83
C LEU A 202 0.42 -2.25 -0.36
N ALA A 203 0.70 -2.11 0.96
CA ALA A 203 1.45 -0.97 1.49
C ALA A 203 2.85 -0.87 0.87
N ALA A 204 3.53 -2.00 0.70
CA ALA A 204 4.85 -2.03 0.05
C ALA A 204 4.78 -1.58 -1.41
N VAL A 205 3.79 -2.05 -2.18
CA VAL A 205 3.60 -1.58 -3.57
C VAL A 205 3.32 -0.08 -3.60
N ALA A 206 2.45 0.42 -2.70
CA ALA A 206 2.17 1.85 -2.59
C ALA A 206 3.42 2.67 -2.26
N GLY A 207 4.28 2.16 -1.35
CA GLY A 207 5.55 2.79 -0.99
C GLY A 207 6.54 2.85 -2.14
N ILE A 208 6.65 1.79 -2.96
CA ILE A 208 7.49 1.78 -4.16
C ILE A 208 6.98 2.81 -5.17
N CYS A 209 5.65 2.86 -5.40
CA CYS A 209 5.05 3.86 -6.28
C CYS A 209 5.27 5.28 -5.74
N LEU A 210 5.20 5.48 -4.42
CA LEU A 210 5.51 6.75 -3.77
C LEU A 210 6.96 7.18 -4.06
N ALA A 211 7.92 6.25 -3.91
CA ALA A 211 9.32 6.52 -4.20
C ALA A 211 9.56 6.85 -5.68
N LEU A 212 8.83 6.25 -6.60
CA LEU A 212 8.94 6.52 -8.04
C LEU A 212 8.33 7.87 -8.45
N THR A 213 7.25 8.31 -7.75
CA THR A 213 6.45 9.47 -8.17
C THR A 213 6.92 10.77 -7.52
N PHE A 214 7.36 10.73 -6.25
CA PHE A 214 7.73 11.91 -5.46
C PHE A 214 9.24 12.11 -5.30
N THR A 215 9.99 11.60 -6.23
CA THR A 215 11.45 11.74 -6.23
C THR A 215 11.94 12.87 -7.11
#